data_105438670ae565674c57d39585d798a8
#
_entry.id   105438670ae565674c57d39585d798a8
#
_cell.length_a   1.000
_cell.length_b   1.000
_cell.length_c   1.000
_cell.angle_alpha   90.00
_cell.angle_beta   90.00
_cell.angle_gamma   90.00
#
_symmetry.space_group_name_H-M   'P 1'
#
loop_
_entity.id
_entity.type
_entity.pdbx_description
1 polymer ?
#
loop_
_entity_poly.entity_id
_entity_poly.type
_entity_poly.pdbx_seq_one_letter_code
_entity_poly.pdbx_strand_id
1 'polypeptide(L)'
;MKKIGLFFGSFNPIHIGHLILANYIVEHTDLDELWFVVSPQNPLKSKKSLLHDHDRYDMVEMAIKNYPKMRVSDIEFSMPKPSYTIDSLTYLRERYPEYTFGLIMGEDNLVSLPKWKNYETLIKNHQIIVYPRFLTQDVDKEVITHKNICKINAPIIELSATEIRKMIREKKNVRPMLPPEVFEYIDTKGFYQNSDF
;
A
#
# COMPACT_ATOMS: atom_id res chain seq x y z
N MET A 1 -22.79 -6.48 -4.19
CA MET A 1 -21.86 -6.10 -3.11
C MET A 1 -20.70 -5.36 -3.77
N LYS A 2 -20.34 -4.20 -3.24
CA LYS A 2 -19.25 -3.40 -3.77
C LYS A 2 -17.90 -4.08 -3.50
N LYS A 3 -17.05 -4.17 -4.51
CA LYS A 3 -15.73 -4.82 -4.41
C LYS A 3 -14.64 -3.80 -4.18
N ILE A 4 -13.96 -3.89 -3.04
CA ILE A 4 -12.93 -2.96 -2.62
C ILE A 4 -11.57 -3.65 -2.60
N GLY A 5 -10.61 -3.11 -3.32
CA GLY A 5 -9.21 -3.52 -3.25
C GLY A 5 -8.47 -2.77 -2.15
N LEU A 6 -7.85 -3.46 -1.20
CA LEU A 6 -7.08 -2.86 -0.12
C LEU A 6 -5.59 -2.87 -0.46
N PHE A 7 -5.02 -1.69 -0.58
CA PHE A 7 -3.60 -1.49 -0.84
C PHE A 7 -2.90 -0.97 0.42
N PHE A 8 -2.33 -1.90 1.19
CA PHE A 8 -1.62 -1.59 2.43
C PHE A 8 -0.23 -1.02 2.17
N GLY A 9 0.12 0.03 2.88
CA GLY A 9 1.44 0.63 2.76
C GLY A 9 1.74 1.65 3.84
N SER A 10 3.04 1.91 4.06
CA SER A 10 3.46 3.02 4.92
C SER A 10 3.28 4.38 4.24
N PHE A 11 3.33 4.43 2.89
CA PHE A 11 3.21 5.65 2.08
C PHE A 11 4.05 6.81 2.64
N ASN A 12 5.36 6.59 2.75
CA ASN A 12 6.29 7.48 3.43
C ASN A 12 7.43 7.98 2.50
N PRO A 13 7.10 8.86 1.52
CA PRO A 13 5.78 9.33 1.11
C PRO A 13 5.07 8.41 0.09
N ILE A 14 3.79 8.70 -0.18
CA ILE A 14 3.13 8.25 -1.42
C ILE A 14 3.85 8.90 -2.61
N HIS A 15 3.91 8.19 -3.74
CA HIS A 15 4.58 8.67 -4.95
C HIS A 15 3.84 8.23 -6.21
N ILE A 16 4.23 8.77 -7.37
CA ILE A 16 3.55 8.50 -8.65
C ILE A 16 3.51 7.00 -9.00
N GLY A 17 4.51 6.22 -8.59
CA GLY A 17 4.52 4.78 -8.79
C GLY A 17 3.34 4.07 -8.11
N HIS A 18 2.93 4.51 -6.91
CA HIS A 18 1.74 4.00 -6.23
C HIS A 18 0.46 4.35 -7.03
N LEU A 19 0.35 5.60 -7.53
CA LEU A 19 -0.82 6.05 -8.27
C LEU A 19 -0.96 5.33 -9.61
N ILE A 20 0.14 5.13 -10.34
CA ILE A 20 0.12 4.38 -11.61
C ILE A 20 -0.37 2.95 -11.39
N LEU A 21 0.17 2.26 -10.38
CA LEU A 21 -0.26 0.90 -10.03
C LEU A 21 -1.72 0.86 -9.59
N ALA A 22 -2.13 1.76 -8.69
CA ALA A 22 -3.50 1.82 -8.20
C ALA A 22 -4.49 2.05 -9.34
N ASN A 23 -4.19 3.00 -10.24
CA ASN A 23 -5.02 3.27 -11.40
C ASN A 23 -5.08 2.06 -12.35
N TYR A 24 -3.93 1.45 -12.64
CA TYR A 24 -3.89 0.26 -13.49
C TYR A 24 -4.76 -0.87 -12.91
N ILE A 25 -4.65 -1.12 -11.61
CA ILE A 25 -5.40 -2.18 -10.93
C ILE A 25 -6.91 -1.91 -11.02
N VAL A 26 -7.36 -0.70 -10.67
CA VAL A 26 -8.79 -0.35 -10.71
C VAL A 26 -9.38 -0.44 -12.10
N GLU A 27 -8.61 -0.06 -13.14
CA GLU A 27 -9.11 -0.05 -14.52
C GLU A 27 -9.03 -1.42 -15.22
N HIS A 28 -8.23 -2.38 -14.70
CA HIS A 28 -8.02 -3.69 -15.32
C HIS A 28 -8.53 -4.88 -14.45
N THR A 29 -9.26 -4.59 -13.38
CA THR A 29 -9.90 -5.61 -12.54
C THR A 29 -11.38 -5.28 -12.35
N ASP A 30 -12.11 -6.16 -11.67
CA ASP A 30 -13.52 -5.98 -11.34
C ASP A 30 -13.75 -5.23 -10.00
N LEU A 31 -12.75 -4.51 -9.52
CA LEU A 31 -12.87 -3.65 -8.34
C LEU A 31 -13.67 -2.39 -8.65
N ASP A 32 -14.60 -2.06 -7.75
CA ASP A 32 -15.33 -0.79 -7.79
C ASP A 32 -14.47 0.36 -7.27
N GLU A 33 -13.68 0.11 -6.23
CA GLU A 33 -12.76 1.08 -5.64
C GLU A 33 -11.47 0.42 -5.14
N LEU A 34 -10.42 1.23 -5.01
CA LEU A 34 -9.18 0.89 -4.32
C LEU A 34 -9.00 1.80 -3.11
N TRP A 35 -8.75 1.20 -1.95
CA TRP A 35 -8.48 1.94 -0.72
C TRP A 35 -7.00 1.80 -0.32
N PHE A 36 -6.32 2.92 -0.22
CA PHE A 36 -4.99 3.00 0.38
C PHE A 36 -5.11 2.91 1.89
N VAL A 37 -4.69 1.80 2.48
CA VAL A 37 -4.69 1.61 3.93
C VAL A 37 -3.35 2.03 4.48
N VAL A 38 -3.31 3.16 5.19
CA VAL A 38 -2.07 3.70 5.77
C VAL A 38 -1.71 2.92 7.01
N SER A 39 -0.61 2.14 6.94
CA SER A 39 -0.16 1.32 8.07
C SER A 39 0.71 2.13 9.03
N PRO A 40 0.34 2.21 10.33
CA PRO A 40 1.11 2.92 11.34
C PRO A 40 2.48 2.29 11.56
N GLN A 41 2.52 0.95 11.52
CA GLN A 41 3.75 0.19 11.69
C GLN A 41 3.64 -1.15 10.95
N ASN A 42 4.52 -1.35 9.98
CA ASN A 42 4.69 -2.68 9.39
C ASN A 42 5.47 -3.55 10.40
N PRO A 43 4.92 -4.70 10.86
CA PRO A 43 5.59 -5.59 11.82
C PRO A 43 6.96 -6.10 11.32
N LEU A 44 7.17 -6.10 10.01
CA LEU A 44 8.42 -6.57 9.37
C LEU A 44 9.45 -5.45 9.11
N LYS A 45 9.15 -4.19 9.47
CA LYS A 45 10.05 -3.04 9.23
C LYS A 45 10.38 -2.31 10.54
N SER A 46 11.61 -1.76 10.63
CA SER A 46 12.02 -0.94 11.78
C SER A 46 11.30 0.41 11.79
N LYS A 47 10.97 0.94 12.99
CA LYS A 47 10.25 2.21 13.19
C LYS A 47 11.04 3.48 12.83
N LYS A 48 12.35 3.39 12.64
CA LYS A 48 13.28 4.53 12.73
C LYS A 48 13.15 5.61 11.63
N SER A 49 12.21 5.48 10.68
CA SER A 49 12.14 6.43 9.55
C SER A 49 10.73 6.76 9.07
N LEU A 50 9.70 6.60 9.90
CA LEU A 50 8.33 6.92 9.50
C LEU A 50 7.92 8.29 10.03
N LEU A 51 7.34 9.13 9.15
CA LEU A 51 6.58 10.30 9.57
C LEU A 51 5.36 9.87 10.40
N HIS A 52 4.81 10.83 11.13
CA HIS A 52 3.57 10.62 11.88
C HIS A 52 2.45 10.05 10.98
N ASP A 53 1.62 9.20 11.54
CA ASP A 53 0.59 8.47 10.77
C ASP A 53 -0.35 9.43 10.01
N HIS A 54 -0.76 10.53 10.66
CA HIS A 54 -1.63 11.55 10.05
C HIS A 54 -0.96 12.30 8.90
N ASP A 55 0.32 12.68 9.00
CA ASP A 55 1.03 13.35 7.88
C ASP A 55 1.08 12.44 6.64
N ARG A 56 1.24 11.12 6.85
CA ARG A 56 1.24 10.14 5.75
C ARG A 56 -0.16 9.95 5.16
N TYR A 57 -1.18 9.97 6.00
CA TYR A 57 -2.59 9.94 5.59
C TYR A 57 -2.93 11.16 4.74
N ASP A 58 -2.59 12.37 5.21
CA ASP A 58 -2.84 13.63 4.50
C ASP A 58 -2.17 13.63 3.12
N MET A 59 -0.92 13.14 3.03
CA MET A 59 -0.23 13.00 1.75
C MET A 59 -0.97 12.04 0.79
N VAL A 60 -1.50 10.93 1.28
CA VAL A 60 -2.30 10.01 0.45
C VAL A 60 -3.60 10.68 0.02
N GLU A 61 -4.32 11.34 0.93
CA GLU A 61 -5.56 12.04 0.63
C GLU A 61 -5.36 13.11 -0.45
N MET A 62 -4.33 13.96 -0.32
CA MET A 62 -3.95 14.95 -1.33
C MET A 62 -3.66 14.30 -2.68
N ALA A 63 -2.89 13.22 -2.68
CA ALA A 63 -2.48 12.52 -3.91
C ALA A 63 -3.65 11.93 -4.70
N ILE A 64 -4.72 11.50 -4.01
CA ILE A 64 -5.84 10.81 -4.65
C ILE A 64 -7.09 11.69 -4.83
N LYS A 65 -7.04 12.95 -4.45
CA LYS A 65 -8.17 13.90 -4.44
C LYS A 65 -8.98 13.90 -5.75
N ASN A 66 -8.32 13.75 -6.88
CA ASN A 66 -8.92 13.81 -8.20
C ASN A 66 -9.22 12.40 -8.81
N TYR A 67 -9.12 11.33 -8.02
CA TYR A 67 -9.34 9.96 -8.47
C TYR A 67 -10.59 9.36 -7.80
N PRO A 68 -11.77 9.40 -8.47
CA PRO A 68 -13.05 9.07 -7.84
C PRO A 68 -13.18 7.61 -7.37
N LYS A 69 -12.38 6.70 -7.92
CA LYS A 69 -12.34 5.29 -7.51
C LYS A 69 -11.29 4.99 -6.45
N MET A 70 -10.61 6.01 -5.92
CA MET A 70 -9.58 5.84 -4.91
C MET A 70 -9.98 6.49 -3.59
N ARG A 71 -9.70 5.83 -2.48
CA ARG A 71 -9.90 6.35 -1.12
C ARG A 71 -8.70 6.08 -0.25
N VAL A 72 -8.55 6.85 0.83
CA VAL A 72 -7.60 6.59 1.90
C VAL A 72 -8.35 6.06 3.13
N SER A 73 -7.73 5.17 3.87
CA SER A 73 -8.28 4.57 5.10
C SER A 73 -7.26 4.62 6.23
N ASP A 74 -7.72 5.09 7.38
CA ASP A 74 -7.02 5.17 8.66
C ASP A 74 -7.39 4.01 9.61
N ILE A 75 -8.03 2.96 9.09
CA ILE A 75 -8.59 1.87 9.91
C ILE A 75 -7.58 1.30 10.92
N GLU A 76 -6.30 1.22 10.55
CA GLU A 76 -5.25 0.70 11.43
C GLU A 76 -4.81 1.68 12.53
N PHE A 77 -5.20 2.96 12.48
CA PHE A 77 -4.76 3.95 13.49
C PHE A 77 -5.34 3.68 14.87
N SER A 78 -6.57 3.15 14.91
CA SER A 78 -7.28 2.80 16.15
C SER A 78 -7.06 1.34 16.60
N MET A 79 -6.31 0.55 15.81
CA MET A 79 -6.08 -0.87 16.11
C MET A 79 -4.86 -1.07 17.02
N PRO A 80 -4.79 -2.20 17.77
CA PRO A 80 -3.59 -2.58 18.52
C PRO A 80 -2.36 -2.66 17.59
N LYS A 81 -1.22 -2.14 18.05
CA LYS A 81 0.05 -2.18 17.30
C LYS A 81 0.95 -3.32 17.81
N PRO A 82 1.58 -4.10 16.91
CA PRO A 82 1.50 -4.00 15.45
C PRO A 82 0.16 -4.52 14.90
N SER A 83 -0.38 -3.83 13.87
CA SER A 83 -1.57 -4.29 13.15
C SER A 83 -1.22 -5.40 12.17
N TYR A 84 -2.13 -6.35 12.01
CA TYR A 84 -1.98 -7.43 11.04
C TYR A 84 -3.11 -7.37 10.01
N THR A 85 -2.80 -7.66 8.76
CA THR A 85 -3.74 -7.57 7.62
C THR A 85 -5.04 -8.34 7.86
N ILE A 86 -4.97 -9.54 8.47
CA ILE A 86 -6.17 -10.33 8.76
C ILE A 86 -7.09 -9.64 9.77
N ASP A 87 -6.52 -8.96 10.76
CA ASP A 87 -7.29 -8.23 11.77
C ASP A 87 -7.94 -6.99 11.12
N SER A 88 -7.21 -6.24 10.28
CA SER A 88 -7.74 -5.09 9.54
C SER A 88 -8.90 -5.49 8.62
N LEU A 89 -8.79 -6.62 7.92
CA LEU A 89 -9.86 -7.16 7.09
C LEU A 89 -11.10 -7.54 7.93
N THR A 90 -10.92 -8.08 9.13
CA THR A 90 -12.02 -8.40 10.04
C THR A 90 -12.77 -7.14 10.45
N TYR A 91 -12.05 -6.10 10.90
CA TYR A 91 -12.64 -4.81 11.26
C TYR A 91 -13.38 -4.15 10.09
N LEU A 92 -12.81 -4.20 8.90
CA LEU A 92 -13.45 -3.62 7.71
C LEU A 92 -14.75 -4.36 7.35
N ARG A 93 -14.77 -5.69 7.44
CA ARG A 93 -15.98 -6.49 7.18
C ARG A 93 -17.10 -6.23 8.20
N GLU A 94 -16.74 -6.02 9.47
CA GLU A 94 -17.70 -5.65 10.51
C GLU A 94 -18.28 -4.25 10.28
N ARG A 95 -17.42 -3.30 9.87
CA ARG A 95 -17.81 -1.90 9.63
C ARG A 95 -18.57 -1.68 8.33
N TYR A 96 -18.31 -2.50 7.31
CA TYR A 96 -18.91 -2.40 5.97
C TYR A 96 -19.40 -3.77 5.48
N PRO A 97 -20.46 -4.32 6.08
CA PRO A 97 -20.95 -5.67 5.78
C PRO A 97 -21.48 -5.82 4.34
N GLU A 98 -21.82 -4.71 3.69
CA GLU A 98 -22.26 -4.66 2.29
C GLU A 98 -21.12 -4.67 1.26
N TYR A 99 -19.84 -4.64 1.71
CA TYR A 99 -18.67 -4.66 0.84
C TYR A 99 -17.94 -5.99 0.88
N THR A 100 -17.29 -6.33 -0.22
CA THR A 100 -16.29 -7.40 -0.27
C THR A 100 -14.91 -6.78 -0.39
N PHE A 101 -13.96 -7.32 0.38
CA PHE A 101 -12.59 -6.82 0.42
C PHE A 101 -11.63 -7.83 -0.17
N GLY A 102 -10.82 -7.38 -1.16
CA GLY A 102 -9.66 -8.07 -1.70
C GLY A 102 -8.38 -7.38 -1.26
N LEU A 103 -7.28 -8.12 -1.24
CA LEU A 103 -5.95 -7.60 -0.89
C LEU A 103 -5.16 -7.32 -2.18
N ILE A 104 -4.45 -6.20 -2.21
CA ILE A 104 -3.53 -5.84 -3.30
C ILE A 104 -2.11 -5.89 -2.76
N MET A 105 -1.22 -6.63 -3.43
CA MET A 105 0.19 -6.72 -3.04
C MET A 105 1.13 -6.95 -4.23
N GLY A 106 2.40 -6.60 -4.06
CA GLY A 106 3.44 -6.98 -5.01
C GLY A 106 3.85 -8.44 -4.87
N GLU A 107 4.38 -9.03 -5.92
CA GLU A 107 4.89 -10.42 -5.91
C GLU A 107 5.93 -10.67 -4.82
N ASP A 108 6.72 -9.68 -4.44
CA ASP A 108 7.69 -9.74 -3.34
C ASP A 108 7.03 -10.08 -1.98
N ASN A 109 5.76 -9.67 -1.79
CA ASN A 109 5.00 -10.03 -0.60
C ASN A 109 4.48 -11.47 -0.62
N LEU A 110 4.27 -12.09 -1.78
CA LEU A 110 3.90 -13.50 -1.87
C LEU A 110 4.98 -14.40 -1.29
N VAL A 111 6.26 -14.06 -1.49
CA VAL A 111 7.39 -14.81 -0.90
C VAL A 111 7.30 -14.85 0.62
N SER A 112 6.84 -13.79 1.23
CA SER A 112 6.71 -13.67 2.69
C SER A 112 5.32 -14.04 3.23
N LEU A 113 4.32 -14.24 2.38
CA LEU A 113 2.93 -14.46 2.76
C LEU A 113 2.74 -15.65 3.74
N PRO A 114 3.45 -16.78 3.60
CA PRO A 114 3.35 -17.88 4.57
C PRO A 114 3.78 -17.51 6.00
N LYS A 115 4.50 -16.42 6.18
CA LYS A 115 4.91 -15.90 7.50
C LYS A 115 3.89 -14.92 8.10
N TRP A 116 2.83 -14.58 7.37
CA TRP A 116 1.82 -13.64 7.86
C TRP A 116 0.87 -14.32 8.83
N LYS A 117 0.38 -13.57 9.80
CA LYS A 117 -0.61 -14.05 10.78
C LYS A 117 -1.82 -14.62 10.06
N ASN A 118 -2.14 -15.88 10.32
CA ASN A 118 -3.30 -16.58 9.77
C ASN A 118 -3.39 -16.51 8.23
N TYR A 119 -2.26 -16.63 7.53
CA TYR A 119 -2.21 -16.49 6.06
C TYR A 119 -3.11 -17.48 5.33
N GLU A 120 -3.29 -18.70 5.85
CA GLU A 120 -4.19 -19.72 5.26
C GLU A 120 -5.65 -19.22 5.26
N THR A 121 -6.08 -18.61 6.37
CA THR A 121 -7.40 -18.00 6.47
C THR A 121 -7.54 -16.81 5.52
N LEU A 122 -6.49 -16.01 5.39
CA LEU A 122 -6.44 -14.86 4.50
C LEU A 122 -6.60 -15.29 3.04
N ILE A 123 -5.78 -16.24 2.57
CA ILE A 123 -5.81 -16.72 1.18
C ILE A 123 -7.08 -17.50 0.86
N LYS A 124 -7.66 -18.20 1.84
CA LYS A 124 -8.92 -18.95 1.67
C LYS A 124 -10.13 -18.04 1.48
N ASN A 125 -10.17 -16.92 2.20
CA ASN A 125 -11.39 -16.10 2.34
C ASN A 125 -11.36 -14.81 1.52
N HIS A 126 -10.20 -14.39 0.99
CA HIS A 126 -10.06 -13.12 0.28
C HIS A 126 -9.37 -13.33 -1.07
N GLN A 127 -9.83 -12.59 -2.07
CA GLN A 127 -9.10 -12.46 -3.32
C GLN A 127 -7.82 -11.66 -3.06
N ILE A 128 -6.71 -12.11 -3.64
CA ILE A 128 -5.42 -11.42 -3.57
C ILE A 128 -4.99 -11.06 -4.98
N ILE A 129 -5.00 -9.77 -5.28
CA ILE A 129 -4.55 -9.22 -6.56
C ILE A 129 -3.06 -8.94 -6.46
N VAL A 130 -2.30 -9.55 -7.34
CA VAL A 130 -0.83 -9.51 -7.29
C VAL A 130 -0.28 -8.81 -8.51
N TYR A 131 0.42 -7.71 -8.29
CA TYR A 131 1.13 -7.00 -9.36
C TYR A 131 2.61 -7.42 -9.42
N PRO A 132 3.23 -7.39 -10.62
CA PRO A 132 4.59 -7.85 -10.82
C PRO A 132 5.62 -6.97 -10.10
N ARG A 133 6.66 -7.62 -9.57
CA ARG A 133 7.86 -7.01 -8.99
C ARG A 133 9.07 -7.82 -9.39
N PHE A 134 10.25 -7.19 -9.39
CA PHE A 134 11.49 -7.96 -9.48
C PHE A 134 11.66 -8.84 -8.24
N LEU A 135 11.68 -10.14 -8.45
CA LEU A 135 11.84 -11.11 -7.39
C LEU A 135 13.32 -11.50 -7.25
N THR A 136 13.75 -11.59 -6.01
CA THR A 136 15.08 -12.16 -5.64
C THR A 136 14.97 -13.60 -5.16
N GLN A 137 13.77 -14.12 -4.97
CA GLN A 137 13.47 -15.46 -4.48
C GLN A 137 12.21 -16.00 -5.16
N ASP A 138 12.12 -17.32 -5.31
CA ASP A 138 10.92 -17.97 -5.83
C ASP A 138 9.75 -17.91 -4.85
N VAL A 139 8.55 -17.78 -5.40
CA VAL A 139 7.30 -17.88 -4.63
C VAL A 139 6.94 -19.35 -4.45
N ASP A 140 6.41 -19.70 -3.27
CA ASP A 140 5.89 -21.04 -3.01
C ASP A 140 4.82 -21.43 -4.03
N LYS A 141 4.93 -22.63 -4.60
CA LYS A 141 4.04 -23.12 -5.67
C LYS A 141 2.59 -23.26 -5.18
N GLU A 142 2.36 -23.69 -3.95
CA GLU A 142 1.02 -23.85 -3.39
C GLU A 142 0.33 -22.50 -3.23
N VAL A 143 1.09 -21.49 -2.79
CA VAL A 143 0.58 -20.10 -2.68
C VAL A 143 0.24 -19.55 -4.06
N ILE A 144 1.18 -19.62 -5.02
CA ILE A 144 1.02 -18.97 -6.32
C ILE A 144 -0.08 -19.59 -7.19
N THR A 145 -0.41 -20.86 -6.98
CA THR A 145 -1.45 -21.59 -7.72
C THR A 145 -2.81 -21.58 -7.02
N HIS A 146 -2.91 -20.96 -5.85
CA HIS A 146 -4.18 -20.91 -5.13
C HIS A 146 -5.23 -20.11 -5.91
N LYS A 147 -6.47 -20.62 -5.98
CA LYS A 147 -7.58 -20.06 -6.78
C LYS A 147 -7.92 -18.59 -6.51
N ASN A 148 -7.62 -18.10 -5.30
CA ASN A 148 -7.89 -16.72 -4.89
C ASN A 148 -6.70 -15.77 -5.17
N ILE A 149 -5.60 -16.28 -5.73
CA ILE A 149 -4.48 -15.45 -6.20
C ILE A 149 -4.75 -15.07 -7.66
N CYS A 150 -4.88 -13.77 -7.90
CA CYS A 150 -5.09 -13.20 -9.22
C CYS A 150 -3.87 -12.36 -9.61
N LYS A 151 -3.02 -12.90 -10.47
CA LYS A 151 -1.90 -12.13 -11.03
C LYS A 151 -2.39 -11.24 -12.15
N ILE A 152 -1.99 -9.98 -12.11
CA ILE A 152 -2.28 -9.00 -13.16
C ILE A 152 -0.99 -8.61 -13.90
N ASN A 153 -1.11 -8.25 -15.15
CA ASN A 153 0.03 -7.83 -15.97
C ASN A 153 0.23 -6.30 -15.92
N ALA A 154 0.41 -5.78 -14.69
CA ALA A 154 0.68 -4.35 -14.49
C ALA A 154 2.12 -3.98 -14.88
N PRO A 155 2.40 -2.71 -15.23
CA PRO A 155 3.76 -2.27 -15.50
C PRO A 155 4.64 -2.41 -14.25
N ILE A 156 5.89 -2.85 -14.44
CA ILE A 156 6.87 -2.87 -13.35
C ILE A 156 7.39 -1.47 -13.14
N ILE A 157 7.25 -0.96 -11.91
CA ILE A 157 7.67 0.38 -11.53
C ILE A 157 8.70 0.29 -10.40
N GLU A 158 9.93 0.65 -10.71
CA GLU A 158 11.06 0.65 -9.76
C GLU A 158 11.25 2.00 -9.06
N LEU A 159 10.18 2.58 -8.58
CA LEU A 159 10.24 3.79 -7.76
C LEU A 159 10.00 3.46 -6.30
N SER A 160 10.89 3.88 -5.42
CA SER A 160 10.77 3.61 -3.99
C SER A 160 10.76 4.87 -3.14
N ALA A 161 9.90 4.89 -2.11
CA ALA A 161 9.87 5.97 -1.13
C ALA A 161 11.24 6.14 -0.40
N THR A 162 12.00 5.07 -0.23
CA THR A 162 13.34 5.11 0.36
C THR A 162 14.31 5.93 -0.49
N GLU A 163 14.31 5.71 -1.80
CA GLU A 163 15.16 6.49 -2.70
C GLU A 163 14.71 7.96 -2.75
N ILE A 164 13.41 8.23 -2.79
CA ILE A 164 12.88 9.60 -2.74
C ILE A 164 13.36 10.33 -1.47
N ARG A 165 13.25 9.71 -0.30
CA ARG A 165 13.73 10.30 0.96
C ARG A 165 15.24 10.56 0.95
N LYS A 166 16.02 9.63 0.39
CA LYS A 166 17.47 9.82 0.20
C LYS A 166 17.77 11.00 -0.71
N MET A 167 17.09 11.12 -1.83
CA MET A 167 17.26 12.24 -2.77
C MET A 167 16.91 13.58 -2.13
N ILE A 168 15.86 13.65 -1.29
CA ILE A 168 15.50 14.88 -0.55
C ILE A 168 16.65 15.29 0.39
N ARG A 169 17.19 14.35 1.18
CA ARG A 169 18.37 14.61 2.05
C ARG A 169 19.58 15.12 1.27
N GLU A 170 19.77 14.57 0.08
CA GLU A 170 20.86 14.97 -0.83
C GLU A 170 20.54 16.26 -1.62
N LYS A 171 19.42 16.94 -1.31
CA LYS A 171 18.94 18.15 -2.00
C LYS A 171 18.76 17.97 -3.51
N LYS A 172 18.47 16.75 -3.94
CA LYS A 172 18.15 16.42 -5.34
C LYS A 172 16.69 16.70 -5.65
N ASN A 173 16.40 17.02 -6.91
CA ASN A 173 15.03 17.27 -7.35
C ASN A 173 14.22 15.98 -7.41
N VAL A 174 13.14 15.89 -6.61
CA VAL A 174 12.19 14.77 -6.56
C VAL A 174 10.81 15.14 -7.09
N ARG A 175 10.61 16.38 -7.56
CA ARG A 175 9.31 16.88 -8.04
C ARG A 175 8.66 15.96 -9.09
N PRO A 176 9.38 15.38 -10.07
CA PRO A 176 8.78 14.47 -11.04
C PRO A 176 8.32 13.11 -10.46
N MET A 177 8.74 12.77 -9.24
CA MET A 177 8.46 11.48 -8.60
C MET A 177 7.24 11.53 -7.67
N LEU A 178 6.75 12.73 -7.37
CA LEU A 178 5.68 12.98 -6.41
C LEU A 178 4.50 13.67 -7.08
N PRO A 179 3.26 13.43 -6.62
CA PRO A 179 2.15 14.31 -6.95
C PRO A 179 2.49 15.75 -6.53
N PRO A 180 2.08 16.77 -7.31
CA PRO A 180 2.43 18.16 -7.02
C PRO A 180 2.09 18.61 -5.60
N GLU A 181 0.89 18.29 -5.14
CA GLU A 181 0.40 18.65 -3.80
C GLU A 181 1.22 17.98 -2.69
N VAL A 182 1.63 16.73 -2.90
CA VAL A 182 2.47 15.99 -1.96
C VAL A 182 3.88 16.60 -1.90
N PHE A 183 4.43 16.99 -3.05
CA PHE A 183 5.73 17.67 -3.10
C PHE A 183 5.68 18.99 -2.33
N GLU A 184 4.67 19.84 -2.58
CA GLU A 184 4.51 21.13 -1.90
C GLU A 184 4.32 20.94 -0.38
N TYR A 185 3.57 19.92 0.04
CA TYR A 185 3.40 19.60 1.46
C TYR A 185 4.71 19.19 2.13
N ILE A 186 5.48 18.30 1.50
CA ILE A 186 6.79 17.86 2.00
C ILE A 186 7.75 19.04 2.11
N ASP A 187 7.81 19.89 1.09
CA ASP A 187 8.71 21.04 1.04
C ASP A 187 8.35 22.07 2.12
N THR A 188 7.08 22.44 2.24
CA THR A 188 6.58 23.39 3.25
C THR A 188 6.82 22.92 4.68
N LYS A 189 6.67 21.60 4.95
CA LYS A 189 6.89 21.00 6.28
C LYS A 189 8.36 20.71 6.57
N GLY A 190 9.24 20.77 5.58
CA GLY A 190 10.63 20.39 5.71
C GLY A 190 10.84 18.89 6.00
N PHE A 191 9.93 18.03 5.54
CA PHE A 191 10.02 16.60 5.80
C PHE A 191 11.19 15.94 5.07
N TYR A 192 11.77 14.91 5.69
CA TYR A 192 12.86 14.08 5.17
C TYR A 192 14.19 14.80 4.94
N GLN A 193 14.37 16.04 5.41
CA GLN A 193 15.60 16.80 5.21
C GLN A 193 16.70 16.42 6.20
N ASN A 194 16.35 15.87 7.36
CA ASN A 194 17.27 15.47 8.42
C ASN A 194 17.61 13.97 8.38
N SER A 195 18.72 13.59 9.05
CA SER A 195 19.24 12.21 9.10
C SER A 195 18.36 11.21 9.87
N ASP A 196 17.27 11.66 10.51
CA ASP A 196 16.41 10.83 11.35
C ASP A 196 15.37 10.01 10.55
N PHE A 197 15.38 10.14 9.22
CA PHE A 197 14.46 9.45 8.30
C PHE A 197 15.18 8.49 7.35
#